data_d8b5d7da93c5c2f335eb2a9e9af890be
#
_entry.id   d8b5d7da93c5c2f335eb2a9e9af890be
#
_cell.length_a   1.000
_cell.length_b   1.000
_cell.length_c   1.000
_cell.angle_alpha   90.00
_cell.angle_beta   90.00
_cell.angle_gamma   90.00
#
_symmetry.space_group_name_H-M   'P 1'
#
loop_
_entity.id
_entity.type
_entity.pdbx_description
1 polymer ?
#
loop_
_entity_poly.entity_id
_entity_poly.type
_entity_poly.pdbx_seq_one_letter_code
_entity_poly.pdbx_strand_id
1 'polypeptide(L)'
;MRLGKHTLLIDGNYFIYSRLFVMPKPSSGKLLEDDKSKGQFIRKLAIDFASEIRKMQPFVDRIVLAVDSKSWRKDLFPEAEYKGTRTQSDSVSWESVYEIYEEFKIIVAKKGVIVEQISGAEADDILFAWSTYLNAQGKNCIVWTGD
;
A
#
# COMPACT_ATOMS: atom_id res chain seq x y z
N MET A 1 31.02 -11.86 11.26
CA MET A 1 29.73 -12.54 11.18
C MET A 1 28.80 -11.77 10.25
N ARG A 2 28.27 -12.45 9.28
CA ARG A 2 27.38 -11.82 8.32
C ARG A 2 25.95 -11.75 8.89
N LEU A 3 25.47 -10.53 9.14
CA LEU A 3 24.10 -10.36 9.58
C LEU A 3 23.15 -10.66 8.45
N GLY A 4 22.11 -11.44 8.73
CA GLY A 4 21.07 -11.73 7.75
C GLY A 4 20.31 -10.46 7.37
N LYS A 5 19.85 -10.40 6.14
CA LYS A 5 18.99 -9.31 5.70
C LYS A 5 17.58 -9.49 6.23
N HIS A 6 16.87 -8.40 6.33
CA HIS A 6 15.51 -8.37 6.86
C HIS A 6 14.48 -8.49 5.72
N THR A 7 13.26 -8.83 6.10
CA THR A 7 12.12 -8.71 5.21
C THR A 7 11.48 -7.35 5.45
N LEU A 8 11.22 -6.61 4.37
CA LEU A 8 10.54 -5.32 4.42
C LEU A 8 9.05 -5.54 4.18
N LEU A 9 8.23 -5.16 5.13
CA LEU A 9 6.77 -5.27 5.06
C LEU A 9 6.20 -3.86 4.87
N ILE A 10 5.52 -3.63 3.77
CA ILE A 10 5.01 -2.31 3.41
C ILE A 10 3.48 -2.33 3.44
N ASP A 11 2.90 -1.36 4.14
CA ASP A 11 1.47 -1.09 4.08
C ASP A 11 1.21 -0.35 2.76
N GLY A 12 0.60 -1.04 1.79
CA GLY A 12 0.36 -0.50 0.46
C GLY A 12 -0.58 0.69 0.47
N ASN A 13 -1.59 0.65 1.32
CA ASN A 13 -2.53 1.76 1.43
C ASN A 13 -1.86 3.01 1.97
N TYR A 14 -1.04 2.87 3.00
CA TYR A 14 -0.27 3.99 3.52
C TYR A 14 0.65 4.56 2.45
N PHE A 15 1.34 3.71 1.69
CA PHE A 15 2.25 4.18 0.65
C PHE A 15 1.52 5.01 -0.39
N ILE A 16 0.39 4.52 -0.89
CA ILE A 16 -0.35 5.20 -1.96
C ILE A 16 -1.06 6.44 -1.44
N TYR A 17 -1.77 6.34 -0.31
CA TYR A 17 -2.59 7.43 0.18
C TYR A 17 -1.74 8.60 0.72
N SER A 18 -0.59 8.32 1.30
CA SER A 18 0.31 9.38 1.76
C SER A 18 0.77 10.27 0.61
N ARG A 19 0.89 9.70 -0.59
CA ARG A 19 1.27 10.45 -1.78
C ARG A 19 0.07 11.12 -2.45
N LEU A 20 -1.09 10.47 -2.39
CA LEU A 20 -2.32 11.04 -2.92
C LEU A 20 -2.70 12.33 -2.22
N PHE A 21 -2.65 12.33 -0.90
CA PHE A 21 -3.14 13.46 -0.12
C PHE A 21 -2.24 14.69 -0.15
N VAL A 22 -1.01 14.57 -0.66
CA VAL A 22 -0.13 15.74 -0.85
C VAL A 22 -0.14 16.26 -2.28
N MET A 23 -0.93 15.67 -3.17
CA MET A 23 -1.02 16.16 -4.54
C MET A 23 -1.76 17.49 -4.58
N PRO A 24 -1.35 18.41 -5.49
CA PRO A 24 -2.08 19.67 -5.69
C PRO A 24 -3.51 19.38 -6.16
N LYS A 25 -4.47 20.09 -5.60
CA LYS A 25 -5.86 19.97 -6.03
C LYS A 25 -6.04 20.65 -7.39
N PRO A 26 -6.81 20.04 -8.30
CA PRO A 26 -7.09 20.69 -9.59
C PRO A 26 -7.97 21.93 -9.40
N SER A 27 -7.88 22.85 -10.36
CA SER A 27 -8.69 24.06 -10.32
C SER A 27 -10.18 23.77 -10.54
N SER A 28 -10.48 22.65 -11.19
CA SER A 28 -11.86 22.19 -11.39
C SER A 28 -11.86 20.67 -11.50
N GLY A 29 -12.99 20.07 -11.15
CA GLY A 29 -13.14 18.61 -11.19
C GLY A 29 -12.48 17.91 -10.02
N LYS A 30 -12.40 16.60 -10.13
CA LYS A 30 -11.84 15.75 -9.09
C LYS A 30 -10.39 15.41 -9.38
N LEU A 31 -9.62 15.22 -8.30
CA LEU A 31 -8.24 14.77 -8.41
C LEU A 31 -8.20 13.38 -9.09
N LEU A 32 -7.28 13.21 -10.03
CA LEU A 32 -7.08 11.97 -10.80
C LEU A 32 -8.25 11.62 -11.75
N GLU A 33 -9.05 12.62 -12.11
CA GLU A 33 -10.18 12.38 -12.97
C GLU A 33 -9.79 12.14 -14.44
N ASP A 34 -8.74 12.82 -14.92
CA ASP A 34 -8.28 12.72 -16.29
C ASP A 34 -7.11 11.74 -16.47
N ASP A 35 -6.96 11.22 -17.68
CA ASP A 35 -5.93 10.22 -17.96
C ASP A 35 -4.51 10.73 -17.77
N LYS A 36 -4.29 12.02 -18.03
CA LYS A 36 -2.97 12.63 -17.87
C LYS A 36 -2.52 12.61 -16.41
N SER A 37 -3.40 13.03 -15.50
CA SER A 37 -3.07 13.06 -14.07
C SER A 37 -2.94 11.64 -13.51
N LYS A 38 -3.76 10.70 -13.99
CA LYS A 38 -3.64 9.29 -13.60
C LYS A 38 -2.26 8.75 -13.98
N GLY A 39 -1.84 8.98 -15.22
CA GLY A 39 -0.53 8.52 -15.68
C GLY A 39 0.62 9.15 -14.93
N GLN A 40 0.52 10.42 -14.60
CA GLN A 40 1.53 11.12 -13.81
C GLN A 40 1.63 10.54 -12.40
N PHE A 41 0.50 10.23 -11.79
CA PHE A 41 0.47 9.67 -10.43
C PHE A 41 1.06 8.26 -10.40
N ILE A 42 0.71 7.41 -11.37
CA ILE A 42 1.30 6.06 -11.48
C ILE A 42 2.81 6.15 -11.60
N ARG A 43 3.30 7.06 -12.44
CA ARG A 43 4.74 7.26 -12.63
C ARG A 43 5.40 7.71 -11.33
N LYS A 44 4.76 8.64 -10.62
CA LYS A 44 5.27 9.11 -9.34
C LYS A 44 5.35 7.97 -8.32
N LEU A 45 4.31 7.14 -8.22
CA LEU A 45 4.32 6.00 -7.32
C LEU A 45 5.46 5.04 -7.65
N ALA A 46 5.65 4.73 -8.94
CA ALA A 46 6.69 3.80 -9.36
C ALA A 46 8.09 4.35 -9.06
N ILE A 47 8.32 5.64 -9.32
CA ILE A 47 9.60 6.28 -9.07
C ILE A 47 9.89 6.36 -7.57
N ASP A 48 8.92 6.79 -6.78
CA ASP A 48 9.08 6.90 -5.33
C ASP A 48 9.32 5.53 -4.69
N PHE A 49 8.57 4.52 -5.12
CA PHE A 49 8.73 3.17 -4.62
C PHE A 49 10.13 2.65 -4.92
N ALA A 50 10.58 2.78 -6.16
CA ALA A 50 11.91 2.32 -6.57
C ALA A 50 13.01 3.04 -5.79
N SER A 51 12.84 4.34 -5.54
CA SER A 51 13.79 5.12 -4.77
C SER A 51 13.90 4.63 -3.32
N GLU A 52 12.75 4.40 -2.69
CA GLU A 52 12.72 3.92 -1.30
C GLU A 52 13.29 2.50 -1.18
N ILE A 53 12.96 1.62 -2.13
CA ILE A 53 13.50 0.27 -2.13
C ILE A 53 15.02 0.29 -2.29
N ARG A 54 15.53 1.18 -3.13
CA ARG A 54 16.97 1.31 -3.33
C ARG A 54 17.69 1.68 -2.02
N LYS A 55 17.09 2.55 -1.23
CA LYS A 55 17.65 2.93 0.08
C LYS A 55 17.68 1.76 1.05
N MET A 56 16.72 0.86 0.95
CA MET A 56 16.60 -0.29 1.85
C MET A 56 17.39 -1.51 1.38
N GLN A 57 17.84 -1.52 0.13
CA GLN A 57 18.48 -2.68 -0.49
C GLN A 57 19.63 -3.29 0.33
N PRO A 58 20.49 -2.49 0.99
CA PRO A 58 21.56 -3.09 1.80
C PRO A 58 21.06 -3.89 3.00
N PHE A 59 19.81 -3.68 3.42
CA PHE A 59 19.26 -4.23 4.66
C PHE A 59 18.21 -5.29 4.44
N VAL A 60 17.69 -5.44 3.21
CA VAL A 60 16.54 -6.32 2.95
C VAL A 60 16.83 -7.24 1.77
N ASP A 61 16.28 -8.45 1.86
CA ASP A 61 16.36 -9.45 0.77
C ASP A 61 14.97 -9.88 0.30
N ARG A 62 13.94 -9.43 0.95
CA ARG A 62 12.55 -9.74 0.58
C ARG A 62 11.66 -8.55 0.87
N ILE A 63 10.75 -8.26 -0.03
CA ILE A 63 9.82 -7.14 0.11
C ILE A 63 8.41 -7.66 -0.08
N VAL A 64 7.53 -7.34 0.87
CA VAL A 64 6.12 -7.70 0.83
C VAL A 64 5.30 -6.42 0.85
N LEU A 65 4.41 -6.26 -0.12
CA LEU A 65 3.44 -5.18 -0.16
C LEU A 65 2.10 -5.73 0.29
N ALA A 66 1.64 -5.29 1.44
CA ALA A 66 0.35 -5.71 1.98
C ALA A 66 -0.74 -4.78 1.46
N VAL A 67 -1.79 -5.35 0.90
CA VAL A 67 -2.87 -4.62 0.24
C VAL A 67 -4.18 -4.91 0.94
N ASP A 68 -4.94 -3.85 1.25
CA ASP A 68 -6.27 -4.01 1.80
C ASP A 68 -7.18 -4.72 0.82
N SER A 69 -7.98 -5.62 1.37
CA SER A 69 -9.14 -6.17 0.69
C SER A 69 -10.38 -5.74 1.49
N LYS A 70 -11.55 -6.18 1.06
CA LYS A 70 -12.77 -5.91 1.81
C LYS A 70 -12.64 -6.60 3.18
N SER A 71 -12.66 -5.80 4.25
CA SER A 71 -12.49 -6.32 5.59
C SER A 71 -13.70 -7.15 6.02
N TRP A 72 -13.43 -8.31 6.66
CA TRP A 72 -14.49 -9.13 7.25
C TRP A 72 -15.26 -8.35 8.33
N ARG A 73 -14.61 -7.38 8.96
CA ARG A 73 -15.27 -6.52 9.95
C ARG A 73 -16.38 -5.68 9.32
N LYS A 74 -16.18 -5.27 8.07
CA LYS A 74 -17.22 -4.56 7.32
C LYS A 74 -18.42 -5.43 7.04
N ASP A 75 -18.21 -6.73 6.86
CA ASP A 75 -19.32 -7.67 6.60
C ASP A 75 -20.11 -7.95 7.87
N LEU A 76 -19.48 -7.94 9.03
CA LEU A 76 -20.14 -8.15 10.32
C LEU A 76 -20.83 -6.88 10.84
N PHE A 77 -20.25 -5.73 10.56
CA PHE A 77 -20.75 -4.44 11.03
C PHE A 77 -21.12 -3.60 9.82
N PRO A 78 -22.42 -3.28 9.64
CA PRO A 78 -22.83 -2.45 8.50
C PRO A 78 -22.08 -1.13 8.48
N GLU A 79 -22.00 -0.58 7.28
CA GLU A 79 -21.15 0.57 6.90
C GLU A 79 -21.02 1.70 7.92
N ALA A 80 -22.02 1.93 8.74
CA ALA A 80 -22.01 3.06 9.65
C ALA A 80 -21.11 2.87 10.88
N GLU A 81 -20.66 1.66 11.17
CA GLU A 81 -20.01 1.39 12.44
C GLU A 81 -18.53 1.09 12.36
N TYR A 82 -18.05 0.50 11.26
CA TYR A 82 -16.62 0.24 11.10
C TYR A 82 -16.03 1.24 10.13
N LYS A 83 -15.16 2.09 10.64
CA LYS A 83 -14.56 3.20 9.85
C LYS A 83 -15.61 4.12 9.23
N GLY A 84 -16.82 4.15 9.81
CA GLY A 84 -17.93 4.92 9.28
C GLY A 84 -17.72 6.43 9.31
N THR A 85 -16.76 6.91 10.10
CA THR A 85 -16.37 8.31 10.11
C THR A 85 -15.36 8.65 9.03
N ARG A 86 -14.81 7.64 8.35
CA ARG A 86 -13.87 7.87 7.24
C ARG A 86 -14.66 8.05 5.97
N THR A 87 -15.19 9.24 5.78
CA THR A 87 -15.86 9.58 4.52
C THR A 87 -14.81 9.74 3.44
N GLN A 88 -15.07 9.14 2.28
CA GLN A 88 -14.24 9.38 1.11
C GLN A 88 -14.47 10.82 0.66
N SER A 89 -13.39 11.51 0.33
CA SER A 89 -13.48 12.87 -0.15
C SER A 89 -14.11 12.91 -1.54
N ASP A 90 -15.11 13.76 -1.72
CA ASP A 90 -15.70 13.97 -3.04
C ASP A 90 -14.76 14.68 -4.01
N SER A 91 -13.63 15.20 -3.51
CA SER A 91 -12.66 15.90 -4.35
C SER A 91 -11.71 14.96 -5.10
N VAL A 92 -11.84 13.65 -4.88
CA VAL A 92 -10.95 12.64 -5.49
C VAL A 92 -11.78 11.64 -6.29
N SER A 93 -11.30 11.28 -7.47
CA SER A 93 -11.90 10.19 -8.25
C SER A 93 -11.41 8.86 -7.68
N TRP A 94 -12.18 8.28 -6.75
CA TRP A 94 -11.80 7.03 -6.10
C TRP A 94 -11.76 5.84 -7.04
N GLU A 95 -12.59 5.87 -8.08
CA GLU A 95 -12.52 4.86 -9.13
C GLU A 95 -11.14 4.85 -9.78
N SER A 96 -10.61 6.03 -10.06
CA SER A 96 -9.26 6.17 -10.62
C SER A 96 -8.19 5.68 -9.64
N VAL A 97 -8.37 5.94 -8.35
CA VAL A 97 -7.43 5.47 -7.32
C VAL A 97 -7.38 3.94 -7.31
N TYR A 98 -8.54 3.28 -7.40
CA TYR A 98 -8.57 1.82 -7.44
C TYR A 98 -7.91 1.26 -8.71
N GLU A 99 -8.14 1.88 -9.86
CA GLU A 99 -7.49 1.49 -11.11
C GLU A 99 -5.97 1.64 -11.01
N ILE A 100 -5.51 2.74 -10.45
CA ILE A 100 -4.09 3.02 -10.25
C ILE A 100 -3.48 1.99 -9.30
N TYR A 101 -4.19 1.65 -8.23
CA TYR A 101 -3.72 0.67 -7.27
C TYR A 101 -3.52 -0.70 -7.93
N GLU A 102 -4.50 -1.12 -8.75
CA GLU A 102 -4.39 -2.39 -9.48
C GLU A 102 -3.18 -2.41 -10.40
N GLU A 103 -2.94 -1.32 -11.11
CA GLU A 103 -1.79 -1.19 -11.99
C GLU A 103 -0.48 -1.17 -11.22
N PHE A 104 -0.45 -0.47 -10.10
CA PHE A 104 0.73 -0.41 -9.24
C PHE A 104 1.12 -1.79 -8.72
N LYS A 105 0.14 -2.61 -8.31
CA LYS A 105 0.40 -3.98 -7.87
C LYS A 105 1.12 -4.79 -8.93
N ILE A 106 0.70 -4.64 -10.18
CA ILE A 106 1.32 -5.34 -11.31
C ILE A 106 2.77 -4.86 -11.50
N ILE A 107 2.97 -3.55 -11.45
CA ILE A 107 4.30 -2.95 -11.63
C ILE A 107 5.29 -3.49 -10.61
N VAL A 108 4.92 -3.48 -9.33
CA VAL A 108 5.85 -3.89 -8.27
C VAL A 108 6.06 -5.41 -8.26
N ALA A 109 5.03 -6.18 -8.59
CA ALA A 109 5.16 -7.64 -8.69
C ALA A 109 6.19 -8.03 -9.75
N LYS A 110 6.23 -7.32 -10.87
CA LYS A 110 7.22 -7.56 -11.92
C LYS A 110 8.66 -7.27 -11.47
N LYS A 111 8.81 -6.48 -10.42
CA LYS A 111 10.12 -6.16 -9.85
C LYS A 111 10.54 -7.11 -8.73
N GLY A 112 9.75 -8.16 -8.49
CA GLY A 112 10.07 -9.17 -7.49
C GLY A 112 9.46 -8.92 -6.11
N VAL A 113 8.60 -7.92 -5.98
CA VAL A 113 7.90 -7.66 -4.72
C VAL A 113 6.76 -8.66 -4.58
N ILE A 114 6.63 -9.25 -3.39
CA ILE A 114 5.51 -10.13 -3.07
C ILE A 114 4.31 -9.24 -2.75
N VAL A 115 3.25 -9.35 -3.56
CA VAL A 115 2.01 -8.60 -3.33
C VAL A 115 1.03 -9.53 -2.64
N GLU A 116 0.65 -9.20 -1.41
CA GLU A 116 -0.29 -9.99 -0.61
C GLU A 116 -1.60 -9.23 -0.46
N GLN A 117 -2.66 -9.80 -0.97
CA GLN A 117 -4.02 -9.32 -0.80
C GLN A 117 -4.89 -10.52 -0.50
N ILE A 118 -5.47 -10.55 0.68
CA ILE A 118 -6.24 -11.70 1.16
C ILE A 118 -7.69 -11.26 1.34
N SER A 119 -8.61 -12.00 0.71
CA SER A 119 -10.03 -11.68 0.79
C SER A 119 -10.49 -11.61 2.25
N GLY A 120 -11.15 -10.52 2.59
CA GLY A 120 -11.64 -10.28 3.94
C GLY A 120 -10.65 -9.71 4.92
N ALA A 121 -9.38 -9.52 4.53
CA ALA A 121 -8.33 -9.02 5.41
C ALA A 121 -7.92 -7.60 5.03
N GLU A 122 -7.45 -6.87 6.02
CA GLU A 122 -6.83 -5.56 5.81
C GLU A 122 -5.31 -5.72 5.74
N ALA A 123 -4.61 -4.69 5.25
CA ALA A 123 -3.16 -4.68 5.20
C ALA A 123 -2.55 -4.93 6.58
N ASP A 124 -3.11 -4.34 7.63
CA ASP A 124 -2.63 -4.52 8.99
C ASP A 124 -2.64 -5.99 9.42
N ASP A 125 -3.68 -6.73 9.03
CA ASP A 125 -3.77 -8.17 9.34
C ASP A 125 -2.64 -8.94 8.66
N ILE A 126 -2.34 -8.58 7.42
CA ILE A 126 -1.27 -9.21 6.64
C ILE A 126 0.09 -8.90 7.24
N LEU A 127 0.32 -7.64 7.61
CA LEU A 127 1.57 -7.22 8.25
C LEU A 127 1.79 -7.95 9.57
N PHE A 128 0.75 -8.07 10.38
CA PHE A 128 0.80 -8.78 11.64
C PHE A 128 1.14 -10.26 11.43
N ALA A 129 0.47 -10.91 10.46
CA ALA A 129 0.70 -12.32 10.18
C ALA A 129 2.13 -12.59 9.71
N TRP A 130 2.66 -11.74 8.82
CA TRP A 130 4.03 -11.87 8.35
C TRP A 130 5.04 -11.65 9.46
N SER A 131 4.86 -10.60 10.28
CA SER A 131 5.81 -10.32 11.36
C SER A 131 5.82 -11.43 12.41
N THR A 132 4.65 -11.96 12.74
CA THR A 132 4.54 -13.07 13.68
C THR A 132 5.24 -14.32 13.15
N TYR A 133 5.00 -14.65 11.88
CA TYR A 133 5.64 -15.79 11.24
C TYR A 133 7.16 -15.66 11.23
N LEU A 134 7.66 -14.50 10.83
CA LEU A 134 9.10 -14.27 10.77
C LEU A 134 9.75 -14.30 12.15
N ASN A 135 9.12 -13.68 13.14
CA ASN A 135 9.63 -13.67 14.51
C ASN A 135 9.68 -15.08 15.10
N ALA A 136 8.69 -15.91 14.78
CA ALA A 136 8.68 -17.30 15.25
C ALA A 136 9.84 -18.11 14.66
N GLN A 137 10.39 -17.69 13.51
CA GLN A 137 11.55 -18.32 12.90
C GLN A 137 12.88 -17.67 13.32
N GLY A 138 12.83 -16.73 14.26
CA GLY A 138 14.02 -15.99 14.68
C GLY A 138 14.50 -14.98 13.66
N LYS A 139 13.65 -14.60 12.71
CA LYS A 139 13.98 -13.61 11.68
C LYS A 139 13.37 -12.27 12.03
N ASN A 140 14.06 -11.20 11.67
CA ASN A 140 13.58 -9.84 11.89
C ASN A 140 12.90 -9.29 10.63
N CYS A 141 12.01 -8.34 10.84
CA CYS A 141 11.38 -7.61 9.74
C CYS A 141 11.40 -6.13 10.03
N ILE A 142 11.28 -5.35 8.95
CA ILE A 142 11.13 -3.90 9.03
C ILE A 142 9.72 -3.62 8.51
N VAL A 143 8.92 -2.87 9.28
CA VAL A 143 7.54 -2.56 8.90
C VAL A 143 7.47 -1.08 8.54
N TRP A 144 6.96 -0.80 7.35
CA TRP A 144 6.76 0.56 6.86
C TRP A 144 5.26 0.83 6.80
N THR A 145 4.77 1.55 7.79
CA THR A 145 3.36 1.89 7.93
C THR A 145 3.24 3.28 8.55
N GLY A 146 2.04 3.87 8.46
CA GLY A 146 1.74 5.16 9.05
C GLY A 146 1.30 5.10 10.50
N ASP A 147 1.10 3.92 11.01
CA ASP A 147 0.61 3.72 12.39
C ASP A 147 1.72 3.38 13.36
#